data_a33ddf6dcd36dc9ffe87e2f35931e7e1
#
_entry.id   a33ddf6dcd36dc9ffe87e2f35931e7e1
#
_cell.length_a   1.000
_cell.length_b   1.000
_cell.length_c   1.000
_cell.angle_alpha   90.00
_cell.angle_beta   90.00
_cell.angle_gamma   90.00
#
_symmetry.space_group_name_H-M   'P 1'
#
loop_
_entity.id
_entity.type
_entity.pdbx_description
1 polymer ?
#
loop_
_entity_poly.entity_id
_entity_poly.type
_entity_poly.pdbx_seq_one_letter_code
_entity_poly.pdbx_strand_id
1 'polypeptide(L)'
;MGSPIHAVFIQAAQHLGMEAWVIGGFVRDKILGRPTKDADIVCAGDGIALAHAVADMFTPRPHVSFFKNFGTAHIRIADLDIEFVG
;
A
#
# COMPACT_ATOMS: atom_id res chain seq x y z
N MET A 1 9.97 -17.96 3.10
CA MET A 1 10.42 -16.59 3.32
C MET A 1 9.28 -15.62 3.19
N GLY A 2 9.08 -14.81 4.21
CA GLY A 2 8.05 -13.79 4.15
C GLY A 2 8.36 -12.75 3.08
N SER A 3 7.32 -12.16 2.52
CA SER A 3 7.50 -11.07 1.58
C SER A 3 8.08 -9.86 2.31
N PRO A 4 9.18 -9.24 1.82
CA PRO A 4 9.71 -8.03 2.43
C PRO A 4 8.72 -6.87 2.41
N ILE A 5 7.72 -6.94 1.54
CA ILE A 5 6.70 -5.91 1.43
C ILE A 5 5.85 -5.81 2.69
N HIS A 6 5.49 -6.94 3.29
CA HIS A 6 4.72 -6.90 4.55
C HIS A 6 5.51 -6.23 5.66
N ALA A 7 6.82 -6.49 5.72
CA ALA A 7 7.67 -5.85 6.71
C ALA A 7 7.72 -4.35 6.51
N VAL A 8 7.74 -3.88 5.26
CA VAL A 8 7.73 -2.45 4.95
C VAL A 8 6.47 -1.79 5.49
N PHE A 9 5.29 -2.41 5.25
CA PHE A 9 4.03 -1.85 5.72
C PHE A 9 3.98 -1.76 7.24
N ILE A 10 4.43 -2.82 7.91
CA ILE A 10 4.45 -2.85 9.37
C ILE A 10 5.41 -1.80 9.93
N GLN A 11 6.60 -1.69 9.35
CA GLN A 11 7.57 -0.70 9.80
C GLN A 11 7.06 0.72 9.61
N ALA A 12 6.45 1.01 8.47
CA ALA A 12 5.90 2.33 8.20
C ALA A 12 4.80 2.68 9.20
N ALA A 13 3.92 1.74 9.49
CA ALA A 13 2.84 1.96 10.46
C ALA A 13 3.41 2.20 11.86
N GLN A 14 4.41 1.42 12.27
CA GLN A 14 5.05 1.59 13.56
C GLN A 14 5.74 2.94 13.68
N HIS A 15 6.37 3.37 12.60
CA HIS A 15 7.04 4.67 12.57
C HIS A 15 6.05 5.82 12.78
N LEU A 16 4.84 5.67 12.28
CA LEU A 16 3.78 6.67 12.44
C LEU A 16 2.96 6.47 13.72
N GLY A 17 3.23 5.41 14.45
CA GLY A 17 2.50 5.13 15.69
C GLY A 17 1.07 4.69 15.47
N MET A 18 0.79 4.03 14.36
CA MET A 18 -0.55 3.54 14.05
C MET A 18 -0.54 2.04 13.80
N GLU A 19 -1.70 1.41 13.94
CA GLU A 19 -1.89 0.02 13.57
C GLU A 19 -2.36 -0.06 12.13
N ALA A 20 -1.89 -1.08 11.43
CA ALA A 20 -2.29 -1.33 10.05
C ALA A 20 -2.44 -2.83 9.82
N TRP A 21 -3.37 -3.18 8.93
CA TRP A 21 -3.66 -4.58 8.60
C TRP A 21 -3.66 -4.74 7.10
N VAL A 22 -3.03 -5.81 6.64
CA VAL A 22 -3.13 -6.20 5.23
C VAL A 22 -4.35 -7.13 5.11
N ILE A 23 -5.39 -6.62 4.48
CA ILE A 23 -6.66 -7.35 4.40
C ILE A 23 -6.60 -8.47 3.39
N GLY A 24 -5.89 -8.26 2.28
CA GLY A 24 -5.80 -9.30 1.28
C GLY A 24 -4.89 -8.92 0.15
N GLY A 25 -4.52 -9.91 -0.64
CA GLY A 25 -3.81 -9.72 -1.87
C GLY A 25 -4.47 -10.58 -2.92
N PHE A 26 -4.88 -9.98 -4.02
CA PHE A 26 -5.56 -10.68 -5.10
C PHE A 26 -4.69 -10.66 -6.33
N VAL A 27 -4.76 -11.74 -7.10
CA VAL A 27 -4.22 -11.74 -8.44
C VAL A 27 -5.42 -11.56 -9.37
N ARG A 28 -5.40 -10.49 -10.15
CA ARG A 28 -6.46 -10.21 -11.11
C ARG A 28 -5.93 -10.33 -12.52
N ASP A 29 -6.72 -10.97 -13.38
CA ASP A 29 -6.48 -10.90 -14.81
C ASP A 29 -7.09 -9.61 -15.32
N LYS A 30 -6.24 -8.73 -15.84
CA LYS A 30 -6.74 -7.54 -16.51
C LYS A 30 -6.97 -7.83 -17.98
N ILE A 31 -7.59 -6.87 -18.64
CA ILE A 31 -8.07 -6.96 -20.02
C ILE A 31 -7.01 -7.52 -21.00
N LEU A 32 -5.75 -7.33 -20.70
CA LEU A 32 -4.65 -7.81 -21.55
C LEU A 32 -4.11 -9.17 -21.13
N GLY A 33 -4.81 -9.87 -20.24
CA GLY A 33 -4.37 -11.16 -19.76
C GLY A 33 -3.16 -11.14 -18.86
N ARG A 34 -2.76 -9.97 -18.35
CA ARG A 34 -1.66 -9.86 -17.42
C ARG A 34 -2.17 -9.97 -16.01
N PRO A 35 -1.62 -10.88 -15.21
CA PRO A 35 -1.98 -10.92 -13.80
C PRO A 35 -1.42 -9.69 -13.09
N THR A 36 -2.26 -9.01 -12.33
CA THR A 36 -1.83 -7.95 -11.44
C THR A 36 -2.20 -8.33 -10.03
N LYS A 37 -1.37 -7.93 -9.08
CA LYS A 37 -1.61 -8.18 -7.67
C LYS A 37 -2.18 -6.93 -7.04
N ASP A 38 -3.26 -7.08 -6.31
CA ASP A 38 -3.87 -5.99 -5.54
C ASP A 38 -3.74 -6.32 -4.07
N ALA A 39 -3.34 -5.34 -3.28
CA ALA A 39 -3.28 -5.47 -1.84
C ALA A 39 -4.06 -4.33 -1.20
N ASP A 40 -4.85 -4.65 -0.19
CA ASP A 40 -5.63 -3.67 0.56
C ASP A 40 -5.08 -3.57 1.96
N ILE A 41 -4.76 -2.35 2.38
CA ILE A 41 -4.25 -2.08 3.70
C ILE A 41 -5.22 -1.15 4.41
N VAL A 42 -5.69 -1.58 5.57
CA VAL A 42 -6.52 -0.76 6.44
C VAL A 42 -5.65 -0.30 7.60
N CYS A 43 -5.73 0.97 7.94
CA CYS A 43 -4.95 1.50 9.05
C CYS A 43 -5.83 2.30 10.01
N ALA A 44 -5.43 2.31 11.26
CA ALA A 44 -6.10 3.10 12.30
C ALA A 44 -5.43 4.46 12.38
N GLY A 45 -5.67 5.29 11.37
CA GLY A 45 -5.07 6.61 11.28
C GLY A 45 -5.16 7.14 9.86
N ASP A 46 -4.19 7.97 9.49
CA ASP A 46 -4.17 8.61 8.19
C ASP A 46 -3.56 7.67 7.14
N GLY A 47 -4.42 7.11 6.30
CA GLY A 47 -3.98 6.23 5.22
C GLY A 47 -3.07 6.92 4.22
N ILE A 48 -3.28 8.21 3.98
CA ILE A 48 -2.43 8.99 3.08
C ILE A 48 -1.03 9.12 3.65
N ALA A 49 -0.93 9.41 4.94
CA ALA A 49 0.37 9.49 5.61
C ALA A 49 1.10 8.15 5.57
N LEU A 50 0.37 7.06 5.79
CA LEU A 50 0.97 5.72 5.72
C LEU A 50 1.47 5.41 4.32
N ALA A 51 0.71 5.79 3.29
CA ALA A 51 1.13 5.57 1.90
C ALA A 51 2.42 6.33 1.60
N HIS A 52 2.54 7.58 2.04
CA HIS A 52 3.77 8.35 1.85
C HIS A 52 4.95 7.72 2.60
N ALA A 53 4.72 7.26 3.82
CA ALA A 53 5.77 6.60 4.58
C ALA A 53 6.25 5.33 3.91
N VAL A 54 5.34 4.54 3.37
CA VAL A 54 5.70 3.34 2.62
C VAL A 54 6.48 3.70 1.36
N ALA A 55 6.01 4.70 0.62
CA ALA A 55 6.69 5.11 -0.62
C ALA A 55 8.11 5.58 -0.35
N ASP A 56 8.34 6.27 0.76
CA ASP A 56 9.67 6.76 1.12
C ASP A 56 10.67 5.65 1.41
N MET A 57 10.20 4.44 1.64
CA MET A 57 11.06 3.29 1.92
C MET A 57 11.58 2.62 0.65
N PHE A 58 11.14 3.06 -0.51
CA PHE A 58 11.56 2.49 -1.79
C PHE A 58 12.41 3.45 -2.58
N THR A 59 13.34 2.90 -3.36
CA THR A 59 14.20 3.67 -4.26
C THR A 59 14.18 3.02 -5.64
N PRO A 60 13.71 3.72 -6.68
CA PRO A 60 13.14 5.07 -6.64
C PRO A 60 11.78 5.12 -5.95
N ARG A 61 11.43 6.29 -5.45
CA ARG A 61 10.18 6.48 -4.73
C ARG A 61 9.00 6.32 -5.68
N PRO A 62 8.06 5.41 -5.39
CA PRO A 62 6.89 5.26 -6.24
C PRO A 62 5.95 6.46 -6.13
N HIS A 63 5.14 6.65 -7.16
CA HIS A 63 4.14 7.71 -7.16
C HIS A 63 3.01 7.36 -6.21
N VAL A 64 2.60 8.34 -5.40
CA VAL A 64 1.48 8.19 -4.48
C VAL A 64 0.29 8.98 -5.02
N SER A 65 -0.79 8.29 -5.31
CA SER A 65 -2.06 8.91 -5.63
C SER A 65 -2.91 8.94 -4.36
N PHE A 66 -3.58 10.06 -4.11
CA PHE A 66 -4.39 10.13 -2.89
C PHE A 66 -5.67 10.93 -3.16
N PHE A 67 -6.68 10.59 -2.37
CA PHE A 67 -8.00 11.21 -2.45
C PHE A 67 -8.39 11.68 -1.06
N LYS A 68 -8.13 12.96 -0.80
CA LYS A 68 -8.35 13.54 0.53
C LYS A 68 -9.77 13.37 1.03
N ASN A 69 -10.73 13.52 0.13
CA ASN A 69 -12.14 13.45 0.50
C ASN A 69 -12.55 12.07 1.01
N PHE A 70 -11.82 11.04 0.61
CA PHE A 70 -12.11 9.67 1.01
C PHE A 70 -11.13 9.12 2.03
N GLY A 71 -10.06 9.85 2.31
CA GLY A 71 -9.02 9.37 3.21
C GLY A 71 -8.25 8.17 2.67
N THR A 72 -8.22 7.99 1.37
CA THR A 72 -7.56 6.84 0.74
C THR A 72 -6.36 7.27 -0.06
N ALA A 73 -5.42 6.34 -0.24
CA ALA A 73 -4.25 6.54 -1.07
C ALA A 73 -3.93 5.25 -1.81
N HIS A 74 -3.16 5.40 -2.87
CA HIS A 74 -2.85 4.30 -3.76
C HIS A 74 -1.41 4.40 -4.22
N ILE A 75 -0.70 3.28 -4.16
CA ILE A 75 0.67 3.18 -4.65
C ILE A 75 0.75 2.01 -5.60
N ARG A 76 1.50 2.17 -6.68
CA ARG A 76 1.80 1.08 -7.59
C ARG A 76 3.30 0.81 -7.56
N ILE A 77 3.66 -0.44 -7.25
CA ILE A 77 5.04 -0.88 -7.22
C ILE A 77 5.13 -2.10 -8.11
N ALA A 78 5.82 -1.98 -9.25
CA ALA A 78 5.89 -3.03 -10.26
C ALA A 78 4.47 -3.49 -10.65
N ASP A 79 4.13 -4.75 -10.40
CA ASP A 79 2.80 -5.29 -10.72
C ASP A 79 1.85 -5.27 -9.54
N LEU A 80 2.24 -4.64 -8.45
CA LEU A 80 1.45 -4.62 -7.22
C LEU A 80 0.77 -3.27 -7.07
N ASP A 81 -0.54 -3.29 -7.01
CA ASP A 81 -1.35 -2.12 -6.68
C ASP A 81 -1.74 -2.21 -5.20
N ILE A 82 -1.45 -1.15 -4.46
CA ILE A 82 -1.69 -1.12 -3.03
C ILE A 82 -2.64 0.01 -2.72
N GLU A 83 -3.75 -0.32 -2.06
CA GLU A 83 -4.70 0.70 -1.61
C GLU A 83 -4.62 0.83 -0.10
N PHE A 84 -4.56 2.07 0.38
CA PHE A 84 -4.50 2.39 1.80
C PHE A 84 -5.80 3.06 2.20
N VAL A 85 -6.47 2.49 3.19
CA VAL A 85 -7.73 3.00 3.70
C VAL A 85 -7.54 3.34 5.16
N GLY A 86 -7.78 4.60 5.49
CA GLY A 86 -7.64 5.08 6.86
C GLY A 86 -8.91 5.05 7.68
#